data_088852b7d8cc1dce904d23649b6bcf19
#
_entry.id   088852b7d8cc1dce904d23649b6bcf19
#
_cell.length_a   1.000
_cell.length_b   1.000
_cell.length_c   1.000
_cell.angle_alpha   90.00
_cell.angle_beta   90.00
_cell.angle_gamma   90.00
#
_symmetry.space_group_name_H-M   'P 1'
#
loop_
_entity.id
_entity.type
_entity.pdbx_description
1 polymer ?
#
loop_
_entity_poly.entity_id
_entity_poly.type
_entity_poly.pdbx_seq_one_letter_code
_entity_poly.pdbx_strand_id
1 'polypeptide(L)'
;MIMDELWQTLRASELLVHQIDALTRLNRQKGLGQILITHTMKDLTLSTEQLSEIARGFLERSSVKYFGGLARNEMELLEQVLPLSQREKDLLVEWSAEGATDPRTGQSLPPPGRGRFMMKLGENAPGVPFKMNLTDTEHRIHDTNEAWVEAMARARA
;
A
#
# COMPACT_ATOMS: atom_id res chain seq x y z
N MET A 1 2.63 2.66 -16.30
CA MET A 1 3.51 1.59 -15.73
C MET A 1 3.00 1.28 -14.33
N ILE A 2 2.81 0.01 -14.01
CA ILE A 2 2.44 -0.46 -12.67
C ILE A 2 3.60 -1.31 -12.15
N MET A 3 4.07 -1.03 -10.95
CA MET A 3 5.11 -1.78 -10.24
C MET A 3 4.51 -2.26 -8.92
N ASP A 4 4.08 -3.50 -8.92
CA ASP A 4 3.70 -4.21 -7.71
C ASP A 4 4.95 -4.77 -7.03
N GLU A 5 4.91 -4.95 -5.72
CA GLU A 5 6.05 -5.39 -4.92
C GLU A 5 7.32 -4.53 -5.18
N LEU A 6 7.15 -3.21 -5.15
CA LEU A 6 8.22 -2.25 -5.45
C LEU A 6 9.52 -2.56 -4.71
N TRP A 7 9.43 -3.01 -3.46
CA TRP A 7 10.58 -3.36 -2.62
C TRP A 7 11.49 -4.42 -3.23
N GLN A 8 10.93 -5.40 -3.96
CA GLN A 8 11.73 -6.43 -4.64
C GLN A 8 12.64 -5.79 -5.69
N THR A 9 12.08 -4.87 -6.47
CA THR A 9 12.84 -4.14 -7.50
C THR A 9 13.91 -3.24 -6.87
N LEU A 10 13.58 -2.54 -5.79
CA LEU A 10 14.53 -1.64 -5.11
C LEU A 10 15.70 -2.40 -4.47
N ARG A 11 15.47 -3.61 -3.97
CA ARG A 11 16.52 -4.45 -3.35
C ARG A 11 17.32 -5.26 -4.36
N ALA A 12 16.81 -5.45 -5.58
CA ALA A 12 17.49 -6.24 -6.58
C ALA A 12 18.76 -5.59 -7.11
N SER A 13 18.79 -4.25 -7.24
CA SER A 13 19.94 -3.51 -7.75
C SER A 13 19.84 -2.02 -7.47
N GLU A 14 20.94 -1.41 -7.05
CA GLU A 14 21.06 0.06 -6.92
C GLU A 14 20.80 0.78 -8.24
N LEU A 15 21.22 0.20 -9.36
CA LEU A 15 20.93 0.74 -10.69
C LEU A 15 19.44 0.90 -10.94
N LEU A 16 18.62 -0.07 -10.50
CA LEU A 16 17.16 0.00 -10.64
C LEU A 16 16.56 1.11 -9.79
N VAL A 17 17.08 1.37 -8.59
CA VAL A 17 16.64 2.51 -7.77
C VAL A 17 16.82 3.82 -8.53
N HIS A 18 18.01 4.04 -9.12
CA HIS A 18 18.28 5.24 -9.91
C HIS A 18 17.46 5.32 -11.20
N GLN A 19 17.21 4.20 -11.87
CA GLN A 19 16.37 4.17 -13.07
C GLN A 19 14.91 4.52 -12.76
N ILE A 20 14.36 4.00 -11.66
CA ILE A 20 13.00 4.32 -11.21
C ILE A 20 12.93 5.80 -10.80
N ASP A 21 13.95 6.33 -10.12
CA ASP A 21 14.03 7.74 -9.77
C ASP A 21 14.00 8.64 -11.02
N ALA A 22 14.82 8.32 -12.01
CA ALA A 22 14.85 9.04 -13.28
C ALA A 22 13.48 8.99 -13.99
N LEU A 23 12.82 7.84 -14.02
CA LEU A 23 11.48 7.68 -14.59
C LEU A 23 10.44 8.50 -13.82
N THR A 24 10.45 8.47 -12.49
CA THR A 24 9.51 9.25 -11.66
C THR A 24 9.66 10.75 -11.85
N ARG A 25 10.87 11.24 -12.09
CA ARG A 25 11.11 12.66 -12.38
C ARG A 25 10.65 13.08 -13.78
N LEU A 26 10.71 12.17 -14.75
CA LEU A 26 10.45 12.47 -16.17
C LEU A 26 9.07 12.00 -16.64
N ASN A 27 8.31 11.29 -15.84
CA ASN A 27 7.04 10.68 -16.24
C ASN A 27 6.03 11.70 -16.78
N ARG A 28 5.93 12.88 -16.13
CA ARG A 28 5.05 13.96 -16.58
C ARG A 28 5.41 14.46 -17.97
N GLN A 29 6.70 14.64 -18.27
CA GLN A 29 7.17 15.10 -19.58
C GLN A 29 6.92 14.06 -20.68
N LYS A 30 6.93 12.77 -20.30
CA LYS A 30 6.73 11.65 -21.20
C LYS A 30 5.26 11.21 -21.31
N GLY A 31 4.34 11.89 -20.62
CA GLY A 31 2.92 11.49 -20.58
C GLY A 31 2.70 10.11 -19.94
N LEU A 32 3.58 9.68 -19.03
CA LEU A 32 3.52 8.37 -18.37
C LEU A 32 2.86 8.49 -17.01
N GLY A 33 1.83 7.67 -16.75
CA GLY A 33 1.32 7.41 -15.40
C GLY A 33 2.11 6.27 -14.75
N GLN A 34 2.40 6.42 -13.45
CA GLN A 34 3.06 5.39 -12.64
C GLN A 34 2.20 5.05 -11.42
N ILE A 35 2.08 3.75 -11.13
CA ILE A 35 1.51 3.23 -9.90
C ILE A 35 2.61 2.38 -9.24
N LEU A 36 2.99 2.75 -8.03
CA LEU A 36 4.00 2.08 -7.23
C LEU A 36 3.31 1.50 -5.99
N ILE A 37 3.45 0.20 -5.77
CA ILE A 37 2.77 -0.52 -4.69
C ILE A 37 3.82 -1.18 -3.80
N THR A 38 3.70 -0.96 -2.50
CA THR A 38 4.55 -1.57 -1.47
C THR A 38 3.74 -1.86 -0.21
N HIS A 39 4.22 -2.71 0.68
CA HIS A 39 3.45 -3.15 1.84
C HIS A 39 3.75 -2.35 3.10
N THR A 40 5.00 -1.93 3.28
CA THR A 40 5.45 -1.28 4.51
C THR A 40 6.35 -0.08 4.22
N MET A 41 6.44 0.85 5.14
CA MET A 41 7.40 1.96 5.04
C MET A 41 8.85 1.48 5.12
N LYS A 42 9.10 0.36 5.80
CA LYS A 42 10.42 -0.28 5.89
C LYS A 42 10.94 -0.79 4.55
N ASP A 43 10.07 -1.01 3.59
CA ASP A 43 10.44 -1.40 2.22
C ASP A 43 11.23 -0.30 1.51
N LEU A 44 11.05 0.95 1.94
CA LEU A 44 11.79 2.11 1.44
C LEU A 44 13.11 2.37 2.20
N THR A 45 13.48 1.49 3.15
CA THR A 45 14.77 1.50 3.82
C THR A 45 15.71 0.53 3.11
N LEU A 46 16.72 1.07 2.44
CA LEU A 46 17.65 0.31 1.59
C LEU A 46 19.04 0.17 2.27
N SER A 47 20.00 -0.38 1.53
CA SER A 47 21.35 -0.69 2.00
C SER A 47 22.14 0.54 2.46
N THR A 48 21.86 1.71 1.88
CA THR A 48 22.48 2.98 2.26
C THR A 48 21.42 4.03 2.52
N GLU A 49 21.76 5.05 3.34
CA GLU A 49 20.84 6.16 3.60
C GLU A 49 20.53 6.94 2.31
N GLN A 50 21.52 7.14 1.46
CA GLN A 50 21.31 7.82 0.18
C GLN A 50 20.28 7.11 -0.72
N LEU A 51 20.32 5.79 -0.81
CA LEU A 51 19.32 5.02 -1.57
C LEU A 51 17.95 5.08 -0.90
N SER A 52 17.92 5.07 0.44
CA SER A 52 16.68 5.20 1.21
C SER A 52 16.03 6.57 1.01
N GLU A 53 16.80 7.66 0.93
CA GLU A 53 16.30 9.00 0.60
C GLU A 53 15.68 9.03 -0.81
N ILE A 54 16.32 8.39 -1.79
CA ILE A 54 15.77 8.29 -3.15
C ILE A 54 14.44 7.54 -3.13
N ALA A 55 14.37 6.42 -2.40
CA ALA A 55 13.17 5.61 -2.30
C ALA A 55 12.01 6.35 -1.58
N ARG A 56 12.29 7.06 -0.49
CA ARG A 56 11.31 7.93 0.19
C ARG A 56 10.81 9.04 -0.74
N GLY A 57 11.69 9.58 -1.59
CA GLY A 57 11.32 10.57 -2.62
C GLY A 57 10.28 10.07 -3.63
N PHE A 58 10.08 8.75 -3.79
CA PHE A 58 8.96 8.23 -4.61
C PHE A 58 7.62 8.55 -3.97
N LEU A 59 7.51 8.41 -2.65
CA LEU A 59 6.31 8.77 -1.92
C LEU A 59 6.07 10.29 -1.95
N GLU A 60 7.09 11.11 -1.72
CA GLU A 60 6.97 12.57 -1.76
C GLU A 60 6.44 13.06 -3.11
N ARG A 61 7.03 12.59 -4.21
CA ARG A 61 6.68 13.01 -5.57
C ARG A 61 5.37 12.45 -6.10
N SER A 62 4.79 11.45 -5.44
CA SER A 62 3.50 10.89 -5.82
C SER A 62 2.39 11.91 -5.60
N SER A 63 1.65 12.27 -6.66
CA SER A 63 0.55 13.23 -6.58
C SER A 63 -0.65 12.68 -5.82
N VAL A 64 -0.88 11.38 -5.91
CA VAL A 64 -1.95 10.66 -5.19
C VAL A 64 -1.32 9.52 -4.40
N LYS A 65 -1.66 9.42 -3.14
CA LYS A 65 -1.18 8.40 -2.23
C LYS A 65 -2.37 7.66 -1.62
N TYR A 66 -2.31 6.34 -1.63
CA TYR A 66 -3.30 5.48 -0.97
C TYR A 66 -2.62 4.69 0.14
N PHE A 67 -3.14 4.81 1.35
CA PHE A 67 -2.66 4.07 2.51
C PHE A 67 -3.74 3.11 2.99
N GLY A 68 -3.40 1.82 3.09
CA GLY A 68 -4.14 0.84 3.87
C GLY A 68 -3.79 0.96 5.36
N GLY A 69 -4.19 -0.03 6.16
CA GLY A 69 -3.78 -0.10 7.56
C GLY A 69 -2.25 -0.21 7.69
N LEU A 70 -1.66 0.60 8.57
CA LEU A 70 -0.23 0.62 8.87
C LEU A 70 0.00 0.47 10.36
N ALA A 71 0.97 -0.38 10.72
CA ALA A 71 1.31 -0.61 12.11
C ALA A 71 1.88 0.65 12.78
N ARG A 72 1.66 0.79 14.09
CA ARG A 72 2.08 1.98 14.86
C ARG A 72 3.57 2.29 14.72
N ASN A 73 4.42 1.27 14.64
CA ASN A 73 5.87 1.43 14.50
C ASN A 73 6.32 1.92 13.11
N GLU A 74 5.41 2.08 12.17
CA GLU A 74 5.69 2.63 10.84
C GLU A 74 5.33 4.11 10.73
N MET A 75 4.57 4.63 11.72
CA MET A 75 4.13 6.03 11.72
C MET A 75 5.30 7.00 11.74
N GLU A 76 6.34 6.72 12.53
CA GLU A 76 7.53 7.57 12.61
C GLU A 76 8.25 7.69 11.26
N LEU A 77 8.34 6.60 10.52
CA LEU A 77 8.94 6.61 9.18
C LEU A 77 8.05 7.36 8.17
N LEU A 78 6.74 7.18 8.27
CA LEU A 78 5.81 7.87 7.39
C LEU A 78 5.78 9.38 7.65
N GLU A 79 5.86 9.81 8.92
CA GLU A 79 5.87 11.23 9.31
C GLU A 79 7.14 11.97 8.86
N GLN A 80 8.26 11.27 8.66
CA GLN A 80 9.46 11.87 8.07
C GLN A 80 9.25 12.34 6.63
N VAL A 81 8.29 11.74 5.93
CA VAL A 81 8.06 11.95 4.50
C VAL A 81 6.76 12.71 4.22
N LEU A 82 5.77 12.56 5.08
CA LEU A 82 4.42 13.08 4.85
C LEU A 82 3.79 13.56 6.17
N PRO A 83 3.36 14.82 6.26
CA PRO A 83 2.66 15.30 7.45
C PRO A 83 1.30 14.61 7.61
N LEU A 84 1.06 14.07 8.80
CA LEU A 84 -0.19 13.42 9.19
C LEU A 84 -0.75 14.06 10.45
N SER A 85 -2.06 14.32 10.45
CA SER A 85 -2.79 14.67 11.66
C SER A 85 -2.90 13.46 12.60
N GLN A 86 -3.13 13.71 13.89
CA GLN A 86 -3.32 12.63 14.86
C GLN A 86 -4.48 11.70 14.46
N ARG A 87 -5.58 12.27 13.93
CA ARG A 87 -6.73 11.49 13.46
C ARG A 87 -6.41 10.57 12.30
N GLU A 88 -5.57 11.02 11.35
CA GLU A 88 -5.13 10.18 10.22
C GLU A 88 -4.29 9.01 10.73
N LYS A 89 -3.36 9.26 11.66
CA LYS A 89 -2.54 8.21 12.28
C LYS A 89 -3.38 7.18 13.02
N ASP A 90 -4.33 7.64 13.82
CA ASP A 90 -5.21 6.75 14.58
C ASP A 90 -6.03 5.84 13.67
N LEU A 91 -6.55 6.37 12.55
CA LEU A 91 -7.28 5.57 11.56
C LEU A 91 -6.39 4.52 10.90
N LEU A 92 -5.18 4.89 10.47
CA LEU A 92 -4.25 3.94 9.83
C LEU A 92 -3.87 2.81 10.78
N VAL A 93 -3.61 3.13 12.05
CA VAL A 93 -3.30 2.13 13.08
C VAL A 93 -4.52 1.28 13.42
N GLU A 94 -5.72 1.85 13.54
CA GLU A 94 -6.96 1.08 13.75
C GLU A 94 -7.18 0.06 12.62
N TRP A 95 -6.94 0.46 11.38
CA TRP A 95 -7.13 -0.41 10.21
C TRP A 95 -6.05 -1.49 10.07
N SER A 96 -4.94 -1.37 10.75
CA SER A 96 -3.90 -2.41 10.76
C SER A 96 -4.20 -3.55 11.75
N ALA A 97 -5.23 -3.41 12.58
CA ALA A 97 -5.58 -4.43 13.56
C ALA A 97 -6.06 -5.72 12.87
N GLU A 98 -5.69 -6.84 13.47
CA GLU A 98 -6.17 -8.15 13.03
C GLU A 98 -7.67 -8.32 13.24
N GLY A 99 -8.27 -9.28 12.52
CA GLY A 99 -9.66 -9.67 12.73
C GLY A 99 -9.83 -10.29 14.12
N ALA A 100 -11.00 -10.06 14.71
CA ALA A 100 -11.37 -10.63 16.00
C ALA A 100 -12.26 -11.88 15.81
N THR A 101 -12.40 -12.68 16.89
CA THR A 101 -13.40 -13.74 16.94
C THR A 101 -14.57 -13.26 17.79
N ASP A 102 -15.79 -13.38 17.28
CA ASP A 102 -17.00 -13.09 18.04
C ASP A 102 -17.10 -14.09 19.22
N PRO A 103 -17.01 -13.64 20.47
CA PRO A 103 -17.02 -14.52 21.63
C PRO A 103 -18.35 -15.28 21.83
N ARG A 104 -19.44 -14.82 21.20
CA ARG A 104 -20.75 -15.46 21.31
C ARG A 104 -20.98 -16.54 20.25
N THR A 105 -20.48 -16.31 19.04
CA THR A 105 -20.75 -17.22 17.91
C THR A 105 -19.56 -18.06 17.50
N GLY A 106 -18.33 -17.69 17.97
CA GLY A 106 -17.07 -18.31 17.56
C GLY A 106 -16.67 -17.98 16.10
N GLN A 107 -17.41 -17.09 15.44
CA GLN A 107 -17.11 -16.71 14.07
C GLN A 107 -15.97 -15.71 13.99
N SER A 108 -15.11 -15.87 13.00
CA SER A 108 -14.05 -14.90 12.68
C SER A 108 -14.69 -13.64 12.06
N LEU A 109 -14.41 -12.51 12.69
CA LEU A 109 -14.77 -11.18 12.17
C LEU A 109 -13.65 -10.68 11.24
N PRO A 110 -13.99 -10.04 10.13
CA PRO A 110 -12.98 -9.52 9.22
C PRO A 110 -12.14 -8.42 9.90
N PRO A 111 -10.87 -8.25 9.51
CA PRO A 111 -10.05 -7.13 9.97
C PRO A 111 -10.75 -5.78 9.77
N PRO A 112 -10.65 -4.85 10.73
CA PRO A 112 -11.35 -3.55 10.65
C PRO A 112 -10.91 -2.72 9.43
N GLY A 113 -9.68 -2.90 8.96
CA GLY A 113 -9.14 -2.24 7.78
C GLY A 113 -9.53 -2.84 6.45
N ARG A 114 -10.25 -3.97 6.42
CA ARG A 114 -10.59 -4.63 5.15
C ARG A 114 -11.35 -3.69 4.20
N GLY A 115 -10.75 -3.40 3.05
CA GLY A 115 -11.29 -2.51 2.02
C GLY A 115 -11.27 -1.03 2.41
N ARG A 116 -10.65 -0.63 3.53
CA ARG A 116 -10.53 0.76 3.95
C ARG A 116 -9.18 1.32 3.56
N PHE A 117 -9.22 2.54 3.03
CA PHE A 117 -8.04 3.26 2.57
C PHE A 117 -8.17 4.74 2.93
N MET A 118 -7.01 5.38 3.06
CA MET A 118 -6.90 6.83 3.15
C MET A 118 -6.23 7.32 1.87
N MET A 119 -6.88 8.24 1.16
CA MET A 119 -6.32 8.91 0.00
C MET A 119 -5.78 10.28 0.42
N LYS A 120 -4.54 10.59 0.05
CA LYS A 120 -3.96 11.93 0.18
C LYS A 120 -3.58 12.47 -1.19
N LEU A 121 -3.89 13.73 -1.44
CA LEU A 121 -3.55 14.46 -2.66
C LEU A 121 -2.45 15.47 -2.35
N GLY A 122 -1.28 15.29 -2.97
CA GLY A 122 -0.10 16.10 -2.67
C GLY A 122 0.42 15.87 -1.25
N GLU A 123 1.11 16.87 -0.69
CA GLU A 123 1.78 16.76 0.61
C GLU A 123 0.91 17.24 1.77
N ASN A 124 0.26 18.37 1.61
CA ASN A 124 -0.39 19.10 2.71
C ASN A 124 -1.92 18.95 2.75
N ALA A 125 -2.52 18.27 1.77
CA ALA A 125 -3.96 18.06 1.80
C ALA A 125 -4.36 17.08 2.92
N PRO A 126 -5.50 17.30 3.60
CA PRO A 126 -6.01 16.33 4.55
C PRO A 126 -6.33 15.00 3.87
N GLY A 127 -6.12 13.90 4.59
CA GLY A 127 -6.45 12.57 4.11
C GLY A 127 -7.96 12.36 4.04
N VAL A 128 -8.42 11.76 2.97
CA VAL A 128 -9.83 11.39 2.76
C VAL A 128 -9.98 9.88 3.01
N PRO A 129 -10.56 9.45 4.13
CA PRO A 129 -10.84 8.05 4.37
C PRO A 129 -11.99 7.58 3.49
N PHE A 130 -11.86 6.40 2.90
CA PHE A 130 -12.93 5.77 2.13
C PHE A 130 -12.91 4.25 2.29
N LYS A 131 -14.01 3.62 1.94
CA LYS A 131 -14.15 2.16 1.90
C LYS A 131 -14.47 1.74 0.47
N MET A 132 -13.68 0.81 -0.04
CA MET A 132 -13.97 0.15 -1.29
C MET A 132 -15.01 -0.97 -1.04
N ASN A 133 -16.12 -0.92 -1.74
CA ASN A 133 -17.13 -1.97 -1.72
C ASN A 133 -17.04 -2.71 -3.05
N LEU A 134 -16.71 -3.99 -2.97
CA LEU A 134 -16.73 -4.88 -4.14
C LEU A 134 -18.15 -5.39 -4.38
N THR A 135 -18.52 -5.52 -5.63
CA THR A 135 -19.72 -6.23 -6.05
C THR A 135 -19.52 -7.75 -5.87
N ASP A 136 -20.61 -8.53 -5.86
CA ASP A 136 -20.53 -9.99 -5.78
C ASP A 136 -19.71 -10.60 -6.93
N THR A 137 -19.74 -9.96 -8.10
CA THR A 137 -18.95 -10.39 -9.26
C THR A 137 -17.45 -10.13 -9.03
N GLU A 138 -17.08 -8.95 -8.54
CA GLU A 138 -15.71 -8.63 -8.21
C GLU A 138 -15.17 -9.51 -7.08
N HIS A 139 -15.98 -9.78 -6.06
CA HIS A 139 -15.62 -10.76 -5.01
C HIS A 139 -15.26 -12.11 -5.59
N ARG A 140 -16.05 -12.63 -6.52
CA ARG A 140 -15.80 -13.94 -7.15
C ARG A 140 -14.54 -13.95 -8.04
N ILE A 141 -14.23 -12.82 -8.69
CA ILE A 141 -13.06 -12.69 -9.58
C ILE A 141 -11.76 -12.51 -8.77
N HIS A 142 -11.83 -11.74 -7.68
CA HIS A 142 -10.66 -11.36 -6.88
C HIS A 142 -10.49 -12.20 -5.60
N ASP A 143 -11.34 -13.21 -5.38
CA ASP A 143 -11.21 -14.11 -4.25
C ASP A 143 -10.02 -15.07 -4.49
N THR A 144 -8.93 -14.83 -3.79
CA THR A 144 -7.71 -15.64 -3.81
C THR A 144 -7.67 -16.69 -2.70
N ASN A 145 -8.79 -16.94 -2.01
CA ASN A 145 -8.88 -17.95 -0.97
C ASN A 145 -8.61 -19.37 -1.52
N GLU A 146 -8.06 -20.23 -0.68
CA GLU A 146 -7.73 -21.63 -1.04
C GLU A 146 -8.91 -22.38 -1.67
N ALA A 147 -10.14 -22.17 -1.16
CA ALA A 147 -11.36 -22.77 -1.71
C ALA A 147 -11.57 -22.44 -3.20
N TRP A 148 -11.22 -21.24 -3.63
CA TRP A 148 -11.31 -20.82 -5.04
C TRP A 148 -10.19 -21.45 -5.88
N VAL A 149 -8.98 -21.52 -5.36
CA VAL A 149 -7.85 -22.16 -6.02
C VAL A 149 -8.12 -23.65 -6.22
N GLU A 150 -8.67 -24.34 -5.22
CA GLU A 150 -9.09 -25.74 -5.32
C GLU A 150 -10.23 -25.94 -6.33
N ALA A 151 -11.25 -25.07 -6.35
CA ALA A 151 -12.33 -25.14 -7.31
C ALA A 151 -11.83 -24.99 -8.75
N MET A 152 -10.90 -24.07 -8.99
CA MET A 152 -10.25 -23.89 -10.30
C MET A 152 -9.37 -25.08 -10.69
N ALA A 153 -8.68 -25.69 -9.75
CA ALA A 153 -7.90 -26.91 -10.01
C ALA A 153 -8.78 -28.10 -10.42
N ARG A 154 -9.93 -28.26 -9.73
CA ARG A 154 -10.93 -29.31 -10.07
C ARG A 154 -11.60 -29.09 -11.43
N ALA A 155 -11.84 -27.85 -11.83
CA ALA A 155 -12.44 -27.51 -13.12
C ALA A 155 -11.50 -27.70 -14.32
N ARG A 156 -10.20 -27.84 -14.08
CA ARG A 156 -9.16 -28.09 -15.11
C ARG A 156 -8.75 -29.56 -15.21
N ALA A 157 -9.21 -30.40 -14.29
CA ALA A 157 -8.97 -31.85 -14.29
C ALA A 157 -10.10 -32.61 -14.98
#